data_6b625943dd6b157e376d65054ee16f46
#
_entry.id   6b625943dd6b157e376d65054ee16f46
#
_cell.length_a   1.000
_cell.length_b   1.000
_cell.length_c   1.000
_cell.angle_alpha   90.00
_cell.angle_beta   90.00
_cell.angle_gamma   90.00
#
_symmetry.space_group_name_H-M   'P 1'
#
loop_
_entity.id
_entity.type
_entity.pdbx_description
1 polymer ?
#
loop_
_entity_poly.entity_id
_entity_poly.type
_entity_poly.pdbx_seq_one_letter_code
_entity_poly.pdbx_strand_id
1 'polypeptide(L)' 'MNFSNIFGSKKVKSFAEVKNVFRTSYDQAIALNAAIAEDIKVKQNEIASIQTQIEFNQQVADDNSKYISKLKDLIS' A
#
# COMPACT_ATOMS: atom_id res chain seq x y z
N MET A 1 7.06 25.67 -7.11
CA MET A 1 6.09 26.49 -7.84
C MET A 1 6.23 27.93 -7.40
N ASN A 2 6.28 28.84 -8.35
CA ASN A 2 6.44 30.25 -8.04
C ASN A 2 5.08 30.92 -7.95
N PHE A 3 4.74 31.45 -6.77
CA PHE A 3 3.49 32.17 -6.55
C PHE A 3 3.35 33.41 -7.45
N SER A 4 4.47 34.02 -7.83
CA SER A 4 4.43 35.18 -8.74
C SER A 4 3.78 34.83 -10.07
N ASN A 5 3.95 33.62 -10.55
CA ASN A 5 3.32 33.17 -11.79
C ASN A 5 1.80 33.07 -11.67
N ILE A 6 1.29 32.85 -10.47
CA ILE A 6 -0.15 32.75 -10.21
C ILE A 6 -0.73 34.13 -9.95
N PHE A 7 -0.15 34.88 -9.03
CA PHE A 7 -0.72 36.14 -8.56
C PHE A 7 -0.20 37.36 -9.33
N GLY A 8 1.04 37.30 -9.82
CA GLY A 8 1.61 38.40 -10.60
C GLY A 8 1.16 38.41 -12.04
N SER A 9 0.51 37.35 -12.48
CA SER A 9 -0.04 37.29 -13.82
C SER A 9 -1.29 38.14 -13.92
N LYS A 10 -1.37 38.90 -14.99
CA LYS A 10 -2.56 39.69 -15.28
C LYS A 10 -3.78 38.84 -15.62
N LYS A 11 -3.57 37.54 -15.79
CA LYS A 11 -4.65 36.59 -16.11
C LYS A 11 -5.47 36.18 -14.91
N VAL A 12 -4.91 36.26 -13.71
CA VAL A 12 -5.66 35.99 -12.48
C VAL A 12 -6.38 37.30 -12.11
N LYS A 13 -7.63 37.38 -12.48
CA LYS A 13 -8.38 38.64 -12.38
C LYS A 13 -9.35 38.69 -11.21
N SER A 14 -9.59 37.56 -10.56
CA SER A 14 -10.59 37.51 -9.50
C SER A 14 -10.19 36.56 -8.38
N PHE A 15 -10.75 36.79 -7.23
CA PHE A 15 -10.59 35.92 -6.08
C PHE A 15 -11.17 34.54 -6.36
N ALA A 16 -12.21 34.45 -7.17
CA ALA A 16 -12.80 33.16 -7.56
C ALA A 16 -11.82 32.26 -8.33
N GLU A 17 -11.02 32.84 -9.20
CA GLU A 17 -10.00 32.08 -9.94
C GLU A 17 -8.93 31.53 -9.00
N VAL A 18 -8.48 32.33 -8.04
CA VAL A 18 -7.52 31.89 -7.03
C VAL A 18 -8.12 30.76 -6.19
N LYS A 19 -9.35 30.89 -5.78
CA LYS A 19 -10.06 29.84 -5.02
C LYS A 19 -10.13 28.54 -5.81
N ASN A 20 -10.36 28.62 -7.12
CA ASN A 20 -10.43 27.42 -7.94
C ASN A 20 -9.09 26.68 -8.00
N VAL A 21 -7.98 27.39 -8.06
CA VAL A 21 -6.65 26.78 -8.04
C VAL A 21 -6.44 26.01 -6.74
N PHE A 22 -6.74 26.60 -5.62
CA PHE A 22 -6.59 25.96 -4.33
C PHE A 22 -7.56 24.80 -4.16
N ARG A 23 -8.79 24.94 -4.62
CA ARG A 23 -9.80 23.91 -4.57
C ARG A 23 -9.37 22.67 -5.35
N THR A 24 -8.84 22.87 -6.54
CA THR A 24 -8.33 21.77 -7.37
C THR A 24 -7.21 21.04 -6.67
N SER A 25 -6.26 21.78 -6.10
CA SER A 25 -5.16 21.16 -5.34
C SER A 25 -5.66 20.38 -4.14
N TYR A 26 -6.63 20.91 -3.42
CA TYR A 26 -7.25 20.25 -2.28
C TYR A 26 -7.92 18.94 -2.69
N ASP A 27 -8.71 18.97 -3.75
CA ASP A 27 -9.41 17.78 -4.25
C ASP A 27 -8.43 16.71 -4.71
N GLN A 28 -7.35 17.11 -5.36
CA GLN A 28 -6.30 16.19 -5.80
C GLN A 28 -5.57 15.55 -4.61
N ALA A 29 -5.32 16.32 -3.57
CA ALA A 29 -4.67 15.80 -2.36
C ALA A 29 -5.56 14.78 -1.65
N ILE A 30 -6.87 15.03 -1.59
CA ILE A 30 -7.82 14.09 -1.01
C ILE A 30 -7.86 12.80 -1.83
N ALA A 31 -7.92 12.92 -3.15
CA ALA A 31 -7.94 11.76 -4.03
C ALA A 31 -6.67 10.92 -3.88
N LEU A 32 -5.51 11.56 -3.74
CA LEU A 32 -4.26 10.87 -3.52
C LEU A 32 -4.25 10.12 -2.19
N ASN A 33 -4.73 10.74 -1.13
CA ASN A 33 -4.83 10.07 0.18
C ASN A 33 -5.74 8.85 0.11
N ALA A 34 -6.86 8.94 -0.60
CA ALA A 34 -7.76 7.79 -0.76
C ALA A 34 -7.09 6.66 -1.52
N ALA A 35 -6.33 6.98 -2.56
CA ALA A 35 -5.59 5.98 -3.33
C ALA A 35 -4.50 5.30 -2.49
N ILE A 36 -3.79 6.07 -1.67
CA ILE A 36 -2.76 5.53 -0.78
C ILE A 36 -3.40 4.62 0.26
N ALA A 37 -4.52 5.01 0.85
CA ALA A 37 -5.21 4.20 1.85
C ALA A 37 -5.66 2.86 1.26
N GLU A 38 -6.16 2.85 0.03
CA GLU A 38 -6.56 1.63 -0.65
C GLU A 38 -5.34 0.74 -0.93
N ASP A 39 -4.23 1.32 -1.37
CA ASP A 39 -3.00 0.57 -1.61
C ASP A 39 -2.48 -0.09 -0.33
N ILE A 40 -2.51 0.63 0.78
CA ILE A 40 -2.13 0.07 2.09
C ILE A 40 -3.00 -1.14 2.43
N LYS A 41 -4.31 -1.02 2.22
CA LYS A 41 -5.25 -2.11 2.50
C LYS A 41 -4.94 -3.35 1.65
N VAL A 42 -4.66 -3.16 0.37
CA VAL A 42 -4.28 -4.26 -0.53
C VAL A 42 -3.01 -4.94 -0.03
N LYS A 43 -2.01 -4.17 0.35
CA LYS A 43 -0.75 -4.72 0.84
C LYS A 43 -0.91 -5.45 2.17
N GLN A 44 -1.77 -4.95 3.05
CA GLN A 44 -2.08 -5.64 4.31
C GLN A 44 -2.72 -7.00 4.05
N ASN A 45 -3.61 -7.09 3.07
CA ASN A 45 -4.24 -8.35 2.67
C ASN A 45 -3.20 -9.32 2.08
N GLU A 46 -2.26 -8.82 1.29
CA GLU A 46 -1.16 -9.63 0.75
C GLU A 46 -0.27 -10.19 1.86
N ILE A 47 0.06 -9.37 2.85
CA ILE A 47 0.85 -9.80 4.02
C ILE A 47 0.12 -10.91 4.76
N ALA A 48 -1.18 -10.76 5.01
CA ALA A 48 -1.97 -11.78 5.69
C ALA A 48 -1.98 -13.09 4.92
N SER A 49 -2.08 -13.03 3.59
CA SER A 49 -2.03 -14.21 2.74
C SER A 49 -0.67 -14.90 2.83
N ILE A 50 0.42 -14.14 2.82
CA ILE A 50 1.78 -14.68 2.94
C ILE A 50 1.96 -15.34 4.30
N GLN A 51 1.47 -14.74 5.37
CA GLN A 51 1.54 -15.32 6.71
C GLN A 51 0.85 -16.68 6.78
N THR A 52 -0.31 -16.79 6.15
CA THR A 52 -1.04 -18.06 6.06
C THR A 52 -0.22 -19.11 5.31
N GLN A 53 0.42 -18.73 4.22
CA GLN A 53 1.30 -19.64 3.45
C GLN A 53 2.49 -20.12 4.29
N ILE A 54 3.09 -19.21 5.07
CA ILE A 54 4.20 -19.56 5.94
C ILE A 54 3.75 -20.57 6.99
N GLU A 55 2.61 -20.36 7.63
CA GLU A 55 2.08 -21.28 8.62
C GLU A 55 1.85 -22.67 8.01
N PHE A 56 1.26 -22.71 6.82
CA PHE A 56 1.05 -23.98 6.11
C PHE A 56 2.37 -24.68 5.82
N ASN A 57 3.37 -23.95 5.33
CA ASN A 57 4.67 -24.50 5.01
C ASN A 57 5.39 -25.04 6.26
N GLN A 58 5.24 -24.32 7.37
CA GLN A 58 5.82 -24.79 8.65
C GLN A 58 5.17 -26.11 9.10
N GLN A 59 3.87 -26.23 8.93
CA GLN A 59 3.16 -27.46 9.26
C GLN A 59 3.66 -28.63 8.38
N VAL A 60 3.81 -28.39 7.08
CA VAL A 60 4.34 -29.39 6.15
C VAL A 60 5.75 -29.80 6.55
N ALA A 61 6.61 -28.82 6.90
CA ALA A 61 7.97 -29.10 7.33
C ALA A 61 8.01 -29.94 8.61
N ASP A 62 7.15 -29.65 9.58
CA ASP A 62 7.04 -30.42 10.82
C ASP A 62 6.63 -31.85 10.55
N ASP A 63 5.62 -32.05 9.72
CA ASP A 63 5.14 -33.37 9.34
C ASP A 63 6.23 -34.15 8.62
N ASN A 64 6.96 -33.51 7.74
CA ASN A 64 8.05 -34.15 7.01
C ASN A 64 9.20 -34.53 7.93
N SER A 65 9.51 -33.70 8.93
CA SER A 65 10.52 -34.00 9.93
C SER A 65 10.18 -35.25 10.74
N LYS A 66 8.92 -35.40 11.09
CA LYS A 66 8.42 -36.62 11.79
C LYS A 66 8.56 -37.84 10.90
N TYR A 67 8.26 -37.71 9.63
CA TYR A 67 8.39 -38.78 8.67
C TYR A 67 9.85 -39.19 8.52
N ILE A 68 10.76 -38.26 8.42
CA ILE A 68 12.20 -38.47 8.35
C ILE A 68 12.67 -39.24 9.59
N SER A 69 12.23 -38.87 10.78
CA SER A 69 12.58 -39.53 12.02
C SER A 69 12.14 -41.01 12.00
N LYS A 70 10.93 -41.29 11.52
CA LYS A 70 10.41 -42.65 11.41
C LYS A 70 11.24 -43.48 10.44
N LEU A 71 11.60 -42.92 9.29
CA LEU A 71 12.44 -43.59 8.32
C LEU A 71 13.81 -43.91 8.91
N LYS A 72 14.39 -42.98 9.64
CA LYS A 72 15.68 -43.19 10.31
C LYS A 72 15.60 -44.33 11.29
N ASP A 73 14.57 -44.45 12.06
CA ASP A 73 14.36 -45.51 13.01
C ASP A 73 14.23 -46.86 12.32
N LEU A 74 13.65 -46.90 11.11
CA LEU A 74 13.48 -48.12 10.35
C LEU A 74 14.80 -48.66 9.75
N ILE A 75 15.72 -47.77 9.49
CA ILE A 75 17.00 -48.15 8.82
C ILE A 75 18.19 -48.24 9.77
N SER A 76 18.00 -47.85 11.03
CA SER A 76 19.09 -47.91 12.01
C SER A 76 18.98 -49.17 12.96
#